data_2128cb1162e8ec9accd02a78d969cb81
#
_entry.id   2128cb1162e8ec9accd02a78d969cb81
#
_cell.length_a   1.000
_cell.length_b   1.000
_cell.length_c   1.000
_cell.angle_alpha   90.00
_cell.angle_beta   90.00
_cell.angle_gamma   90.00
#
_symmetry.space_group_name_H-M   'P 1'
#
loop_
_entity.id
_entity.type
_entity.pdbx_description
1 polymer ?
#
loop_
_entity_poly.entity_id
_entity_poly.type
_entity_poly.pdbx_seq_one_letter_code
_entity_poly.pdbx_strand_id
1 'polypeptide(L)'
;MKKKKFMNLCFIVLLSTLLAAGSIPYHAQAKKHPFSYDDYKQVDVGKDGMVATAHPLASQIGADVLKKGGNAIDAAVAIQFALNVTEPMMSGIGGGGFMMVYDAKTKDTTIIDSRERAPEGATPDMFLDENGKAIPFSERVTKGTAVGVPGTLKGLEKALNKWGTRSMKQLITPSIKLASKGFPIDSVLADAISDYKDKLSHTAAKDVFLPDGEPLKEGDTLVQKDLAKTFTAIKYKGTKAFYDGAFSKKLAETVREFGGSMTEKDIKNFNVTIDEPIWGDYQGYHIATAPPPSSGGVFLLQMLNLLDDFKLSQYDIRSWQKYQLLAETMHLAYADRAAFAGDPEFVNVPLKGLLNPDYINARRQLIDINKVNKKPKAGDPWAYQEGAANYKQVEQPTDKQEGQTTHFTVTDRFGNVVSYTTTIEQLFGSGIMVPGYGVVLNNELTDFDAVPGGANEVQPNKRPLSSMTPTILFKNNEPVLTVGSPGGATIISSVLQTILNKVEYGMDLKAAVEEPRIYTNSMTSYRYEKGVPEEARAKLNEMGHKFGSSPVDIGNVQSILIDRENGTFTGVADSSRNGAAIGVNLKKCEK
;
A
#
# COMPACT_ATOMS: atom_id res chain seq x y z
N MET A 1 -83.38 10.29 -33.47
CA MET A 1 -82.07 9.55 -33.69
C MET A 1 -80.81 10.42 -33.65
N LYS A 2 -80.87 11.71 -33.29
CA LYS A 2 -79.67 12.60 -33.27
C LYS A 2 -79.05 12.84 -31.87
N LYS A 3 -79.66 12.41 -30.74
CA LYS A 3 -79.11 12.61 -29.38
C LYS A 3 -78.24 11.49 -28.86
N LYS A 4 -78.27 10.28 -29.46
CA LYS A 4 -77.41 9.15 -29.01
C LYS A 4 -75.97 9.17 -29.62
N LYS A 5 -75.73 9.90 -30.70
CA LYS A 5 -74.39 9.99 -31.29
C LYS A 5 -73.46 11.02 -30.58
N PHE A 6 -74.04 12.00 -29.87
CA PHE A 6 -73.26 13.04 -29.20
C PHE A 6 -72.76 12.59 -27.84
N MET A 7 -73.46 11.66 -27.20
CA MET A 7 -73.09 11.15 -25.91
C MET A 7 -71.89 10.14 -25.97
N ASN A 8 -71.76 9.40 -27.05
CA ASN A 8 -70.64 8.47 -27.29
C ASN A 8 -69.33 9.20 -27.73
N LEU A 9 -69.40 10.40 -28.23
CA LEU A 9 -68.24 11.17 -28.63
C LEU A 9 -67.60 11.87 -27.45
N CYS A 10 -68.36 12.29 -26.43
CA CYS A 10 -67.89 12.87 -25.21
C CYS A 10 -67.21 11.83 -24.26
N PHE A 11 -67.64 10.55 -24.33
CA PHE A 11 -67.07 9.49 -23.51
C PHE A 11 -65.68 9.02 -24.06
N ILE A 12 -65.47 9.05 -25.35
CA ILE A 12 -64.21 8.68 -26.00
C ILE A 12 -63.16 9.79 -25.82
N VAL A 13 -63.55 11.06 -25.81
CA VAL A 13 -62.64 12.18 -25.56
C VAL A 13 -62.23 12.28 -24.07
N LEU A 14 -63.11 11.90 -23.11
CA LEU A 14 -62.74 11.86 -21.71
C LEU A 14 -61.83 10.65 -21.35
N LEU A 15 -61.93 9.53 -22.07
CA LEU A 15 -61.06 8.37 -21.85
C LEU A 15 -59.66 8.56 -22.47
N SER A 16 -59.53 9.36 -23.55
CA SER A 16 -58.23 9.66 -24.17
C SER A 16 -57.44 10.73 -23.42
N THR A 17 -58.09 11.58 -22.61
CA THR A 17 -57.39 12.57 -21.77
C THR A 17 -56.97 12.01 -20.40
N LEU A 18 -57.54 10.87 -19.94
CA LEU A 18 -57.09 10.17 -18.73
C LEU A 18 -55.90 9.20 -18.97
N LEU A 19 -55.60 8.84 -20.21
CA LEU A 19 -54.44 7.99 -20.57
C LEU A 19 -53.18 8.80 -20.91
N ALA A 20 -53.28 10.13 -21.02
CA ALA A 20 -52.12 11.02 -21.26
C ALA A 20 -51.55 11.66 -19.99
N ALA A 21 -52.15 11.40 -18.81
CA ALA A 21 -51.68 11.96 -17.52
C ALA A 21 -50.90 10.96 -16.64
N GLY A 22 -50.44 9.85 -17.20
CA GLY A 22 -49.89 8.73 -16.41
C GLY A 22 -48.47 8.27 -16.77
N SER A 23 -47.56 9.17 -17.14
CA SER A 23 -46.14 8.84 -17.13
C SER A 23 -45.32 10.09 -16.81
N ILE A 24 -45.50 10.59 -15.59
CA ILE A 24 -44.43 11.30 -14.93
C ILE A 24 -43.38 10.21 -14.63
N PRO A 25 -42.16 10.26 -15.18
CA PRO A 25 -41.14 9.36 -14.76
C PRO A 25 -40.94 9.61 -13.26
N TYR A 26 -41.30 8.65 -12.46
CA TYR A 26 -40.90 8.61 -11.05
C TYR A 26 -39.39 8.54 -11.08
N HIS A 27 -38.73 9.69 -11.15
CA HIS A 27 -37.36 9.80 -10.72
C HIS A 27 -37.39 9.46 -9.24
N ALA A 28 -37.20 8.18 -8.92
CA ALA A 28 -36.84 7.80 -7.58
C ALA A 28 -35.61 8.67 -7.27
N GLN A 29 -35.82 9.72 -6.48
CA GLN A 29 -34.69 10.40 -5.85
C GLN A 29 -33.94 9.31 -5.10
N ALA A 30 -32.79 8.90 -5.65
CA ALA A 30 -31.87 8.05 -4.95
C ALA A 30 -31.70 8.69 -3.57
N LYS A 31 -32.09 7.99 -2.51
CA LYS A 31 -31.92 8.46 -1.16
C LYS A 31 -30.43 8.78 -1.04
N LYS A 32 -30.09 10.07 -0.94
CA LYS A 32 -28.70 10.51 -0.78
C LYS A 32 -28.10 9.69 0.34
N HIS A 33 -27.09 8.90 0.06
CA HIS A 33 -26.41 8.13 1.11
C HIS A 33 -25.91 9.14 2.13
N PRO A 34 -26.04 8.91 3.44
CA PRO A 34 -25.64 9.88 4.47
C PRO A 34 -24.13 10.16 4.48
N PHE A 35 -23.33 9.45 3.69
CA PHE A 35 -21.90 9.59 3.52
C PHE A 35 -21.60 10.26 2.18
N SER A 36 -20.72 11.28 2.19
CA SER A 36 -20.14 11.92 1.00
C SER A 36 -18.63 12.00 1.17
N TYR A 37 -17.88 11.70 0.13
CA TYR A 37 -16.42 11.87 0.09
C TYR A 37 -16.01 13.34 0.24
N ASP A 38 -16.82 14.27 -0.26
CA ASP A 38 -16.57 15.72 -0.18
C ASP A 38 -16.59 16.29 1.25
N ASP A 39 -17.14 15.55 2.22
CA ASP A 39 -17.17 15.95 3.62
C ASP A 39 -15.81 15.82 4.31
N TYR A 40 -14.83 15.20 3.66
CA TYR A 40 -13.52 14.88 4.22
C TYR A 40 -12.40 15.71 3.57
N LYS A 41 -11.39 16.02 4.39
CA LYS A 41 -10.25 16.83 3.96
C LYS A 41 -9.00 15.97 3.86
N GLN A 42 -8.18 16.29 2.88
CA GLN A 42 -6.86 15.66 2.73
C GLN A 42 -5.82 16.21 3.73
N VAL A 43 -6.08 17.39 4.31
CA VAL A 43 -5.22 17.99 5.33
C VAL A 43 -6.07 18.38 6.53
N ASP A 44 -5.61 18.02 7.72
CA ASP A 44 -6.22 18.43 8.97
C ASP A 44 -5.16 18.61 10.07
N VAL A 45 -5.54 19.30 11.15
CA VAL A 45 -4.68 19.57 12.31
C VAL A 45 -5.38 19.07 13.58
N GLY A 46 -4.65 18.30 14.38
CA GLY A 46 -5.09 17.79 15.68
C GLY A 46 -4.13 18.13 16.81
N LYS A 47 -4.63 18.12 18.04
CA LYS A 47 -3.83 18.30 19.27
C LYS A 47 -3.75 17.03 20.11
N ASP A 48 -4.76 16.16 20.01
CA ASP A 48 -4.86 14.94 20.82
C ASP A 48 -4.66 13.66 19.99
N GLY A 49 -4.27 13.80 18.73
CA GLY A 49 -3.97 12.71 17.82
C GLY A 49 -4.26 13.08 16.37
N MET A 50 -3.78 12.25 15.46
CA MET A 50 -3.94 12.42 14.02
C MET A 50 -4.01 11.06 13.34
N VAL A 51 -4.85 10.95 12.32
CA VAL A 51 -4.96 9.81 11.42
C VAL A 51 -4.87 10.30 9.98
N ALA A 52 -4.06 9.66 9.15
CA ALA A 52 -4.05 9.86 7.70
C ALA A 52 -4.08 8.50 6.99
N THR A 53 -5.09 8.28 6.13
CA THR A 53 -5.26 7.03 5.36
C THR A 53 -5.74 7.33 3.95
N ALA A 54 -5.63 6.35 3.06
CA ALA A 54 -6.08 6.46 1.68
C ALA A 54 -7.63 6.42 1.52
N HIS A 55 -8.40 6.16 2.60
CA HIS A 55 -9.86 6.14 2.54
C HIS A 55 -10.52 6.83 3.75
N PRO A 56 -11.47 7.79 3.55
CA PRO A 56 -12.02 8.62 4.63
C PRO A 56 -12.78 7.85 5.70
N LEU A 57 -13.48 6.76 5.35
CA LEU A 57 -14.16 5.92 6.35
C LEU A 57 -13.16 5.19 7.27
N ALA A 58 -12.00 4.82 6.77
CA ALA A 58 -10.94 4.24 7.58
C ALA A 58 -10.32 5.28 8.51
N SER A 59 -10.07 6.50 8.02
CA SER A 59 -9.61 7.62 8.84
C SER A 59 -10.60 7.97 9.95
N GLN A 60 -11.91 7.99 9.64
CA GLN A 60 -12.95 8.26 10.62
C GLN A 60 -13.00 7.19 11.72
N ILE A 61 -12.89 5.89 11.35
CA ILE A 61 -12.87 4.79 12.31
C ILE A 61 -11.65 4.89 13.23
N GLY A 62 -10.47 5.20 12.67
CA GLY A 62 -9.24 5.42 13.45
C GLY A 62 -9.37 6.60 14.42
N ALA A 63 -9.85 7.74 13.93
CA ALA A 63 -10.07 8.94 14.75
C ALA A 63 -11.09 8.70 15.86
N ASP A 64 -12.14 7.92 15.60
CA ASP A 64 -13.14 7.54 16.61
C ASP A 64 -12.57 6.65 17.72
N VAL A 65 -11.60 5.78 17.40
CA VAL A 65 -10.87 4.99 18.40
C VAL A 65 -10.05 5.91 19.30
N LEU A 66 -9.30 6.86 18.71
CA LEU A 66 -8.52 7.85 19.47
C LEU A 66 -9.41 8.74 20.35
N LYS A 67 -10.53 9.26 19.82
CA LYS A 67 -11.52 10.04 20.57
C LYS A 67 -12.11 9.30 21.76
N LYS A 68 -12.26 7.97 21.67
CA LYS A 68 -12.74 7.09 22.74
C LYS A 68 -11.64 6.64 23.70
N GLY A 69 -10.44 7.23 23.60
CA GLY A 69 -9.31 6.98 24.49
C GLY A 69 -8.49 5.72 24.18
N GLY A 70 -8.61 5.15 22.97
CA GLY A 70 -7.65 4.19 22.43
C GLY A 70 -6.34 4.87 22.08
N ASN A 71 -5.27 4.09 21.95
CA ASN A 71 -3.97 4.57 21.52
C ASN A 71 -3.77 4.43 20.01
N ALA A 72 -2.60 4.85 19.48
CA ALA A 72 -2.29 4.78 18.06
C ALA A 72 -2.34 3.35 17.50
N ILE A 73 -1.97 2.36 18.29
CA ILE A 73 -1.96 0.95 17.91
C ILE A 73 -3.40 0.42 17.81
N ASP A 74 -4.26 0.76 18.77
CA ASP A 74 -5.68 0.44 18.71
C ASP A 74 -6.32 1.02 17.44
N ALA A 75 -6.02 2.29 17.15
CA ALA A 75 -6.52 2.95 15.95
C ALA A 75 -6.01 2.28 14.67
N ALA A 76 -4.71 1.94 14.60
CA ALA A 76 -4.11 1.26 13.46
C ALA A 76 -4.78 -0.09 13.16
N VAL A 77 -5.07 -0.89 14.20
CA VAL A 77 -5.79 -2.16 14.05
C VAL A 77 -7.21 -1.95 13.51
N ALA A 78 -7.94 -0.96 14.02
CA ALA A 78 -9.29 -0.66 13.53
C ALA A 78 -9.27 -0.14 12.08
N ILE A 79 -8.29 0.69 11.72
CA ILE A 79 -8.05 1.19 10.36
C ILE A 79 -7.79 0.03 9.40
N GLN A 80 -6.92 -0.92 9.76
CA GLN A 80 -6.60 -2.06 8.89
C GLN A 80 -7.86 -2.89 8.57
N PHE A 81 -8.72 -3.17 9.55
CA PHE A 81 -10.00 -3.83 9.28
C PHE A 81 -10.94 -2.98 8.42
N ALA A 82 -10.93 -1.67 8.59
CA ALA A 82 -11.73 -0.77 7.76
C ALA A 82 -11.23 -0.73 6.32
N LEU A 83 -9.92 -0.62 6.09
CA LEU A 83 -9.32 -0.64 4.76
C LEU A 83 -9.56 -1.98 4.03
N ASN A 84 -9.55 -3.10 4.73
CA ASN A 84 -9.93 -4.39 4.12
C ASN A 84 -11.38 -4.38 3.56
N VAL A 85 -12.26 -3.53 4.11
CA VAL A 85 -13.63 -3.35 3.60
C VAL A 85 -13.68 -2.29 2.51
N THR A 86 -13.00 -1.16 2.69
CA THR A 86 -13.12 0.03 1.84
C THR A 86 -12.13 0.07 0.69
N GLU A 87 -10.98 -0.56 0.83
CA GLU A 87 -9.96 -0.74 -0.20
C GLU A 87 -9.63 -2.24 -0.42
N PRO A 88 -10.65 -3.10 -0.70
CA PRO A 88 -10.43 -4.55 -0.84
C PRO A 88 -9.50 -4.90 -1.99
N MET A 89 -9.26 -3.97 -2.91
CA MET A 89 -8.32 -4.10 -4.02
C MET A 89 -6.87 -3.86 -3.60
N MET A 90 -6.61 -3.21 -2.45
CA MET A 90 -5.26 -2.79 -2.04
C MET A 90 -4.67 -3.64 -0.92
N SER A 91 -5.46 -3.98 0.10
CA SER A 91 -5.00 -4.68 1.30
C SER A 91 -6.10 -5.46 2.00
N GLY A 92 -5.72 -6.33 2.94
CA GLY A 92 -6.68 -7.06 3.75
C GLY A 92 -6.05 -8.18 4.57
N ILE A 93 -6.90 -8.93 5.29
CA ILE A 93 -6.46 -10.07 6.09
C ILE A 93 -5.97 -11.26 5.25
N GLY A 94 -6.18 -11.23 3.93
CA GLY A 94 -5.61 -12.18 2.97
C GLY A 94 -4.21 -11.81 2.48
N GLY A 95 -3.57 -10.80 3.07
CA GLY A 95 -2.27 -10.25 2.71
C GLY A 95 -1.30 -10.12 3.87
N GLY A 96 -0.35 -9.17 3.75
CA GLY A 96 0.69 -8.89 4.74
C GLY A 96 1.12 -7.43 4.80
N GLY A 97 2.26 -7.16 5.44
CA GLY A 97 2.78 -5.81 5.54
C GLY A 97 3.84 -5.59 6.61
N PHE A 98 4.29 -4.34 6.74
CA PHE A 98 5.27 -3.88 7.74
C PHE A 98 4.67 -2.76 8.57
N MET A 99 4.49 -3.00 9.86
CA MET A 99 4.00 -2.01 10.83
C MET A 99 5.15 -1.52 11.69
N MET A 100 5.52 -0.26 11.53
CA MET A 100 6.45 0.42 12.42
C MET A 100 5.69 1.06 13.57
N VAL A 101 6.14 0.80 14.79
CA VAL A 101 5.57 1.35 16.03
C VAL A 101 6.65 2.05 16.82
N TYR A 102 6.48 3.33 17.09
CA TYR A 102 7.21 4.04 18.13
C TYR A 102 6.38 4.05 19.42
N ASP A 103 6.91 3.46 20.47
CA ASP A 103 6.34 3.46 21.81
C ASP A 103 6.90 4.64 22.61
N ALA A 104 6.10 5.64 22.84
CA ALA A 104 6.52 6.86 23.56
C ALA A 104 6.93 6.60 25.02
N LYS A 105 6.48 5.50 25.63
CA LYS A 105 6.80 5.17 27.01
C LYS A 105 8.22 4.64 27.15
N THR A 106 8.65 3.77 26.24
CA THR A 106 9.99 3.17 26.23
C THR A 106 10.95 3.92 25.32
N LYS A 107 10.43 4.74 24.40
CA LYS A 107 11.14 5.40 23.29
C LYS A 107 11.74 4.43 22.27
N ASP A 108 11.28 3.19 22.27
CA ASP A 108 11.69 2.17 21.32
C ASP A 108 10.90 2.28 20.02
N THR A 109 11.58 2.00 18.91
CA THR A 109 10.94 1.83 17.60
C THR A 109 11.07 0.37 17.18
N THR A 110 9.95 -0.26 16.82
CA THR A 110 9.88 -1.69 16.49
C THR A 110 9.13 -1.89 15.18
N ILE A 111 9.56 -2.85 14.37
CA ILE A 111 8.85 -3.32 13.18
C ILE A 111 8.14 -4.64 13.50
N ILE A 112 6.85 -4.74 13.17
CA ILE A 112 6.16 -6.01 13.04
C ILE A 112 6.14 -6.35 11.55
N ASP A 113 6.90 -7.38 11.19
CA ASP A 113 6.91 -7.94 9.86
C ASP A 113 5.87 -9.06 9.78
N SER A 114 4.80 -8.78 9.08
CA SER A 114 3.73 -9.71 8.74
C SER A 114 3.72 -10.05 7.23
N ARG A 115 4.89 -9.91 6.57
CA ARG A 115 5.09 -10.29 5.17
C ARG A 115 4.70 -11.73 4.97
N GLU A 116 4.04 -12.04 3.88
CA GLU A 116 3.63 -13.38 3.51
C GLU A 116 4.85 -14.30 3.37
N ARG A 117 4.64 -15.59 3.63
CA ARG A 117 5.68 -16.61 3.42
C ARG A 117 5.23 -17.60 2.34
N ALA A 118 6.19 -18.08 1.57
CA ALA A 118 5.95 -19.18 0.66
C ALA A 118 5.52 -20.43 1.45
N PRO A 119 4.52 -21.22 0.98
CA PRO A 119 4.17 -22.50 1.60
C PRO A 119 5.36 -23.48 1.63
N GLU A 120 5.31 -24.47 2.52
CA GLU A 120 6.34 -25.53 2.61
C GLU A 120 6.52 -26.30 1.27
N GLY A 121 5.45 -26.37 0.46
CA GLY A 121 5.46 -27.02 -0.85
C GLY A 121 5.90 -26.13 -2.02
N ALA A 122 6.36 -24.90 -1.77
CA ALA A 122 6.89 -24.03 -2.82
C ALA A 122 8.27 -24.50 -3.28
N THR A 123 8.55 -24.38 -4.58
CA THR A 123 9.83 -24.82 -5.18
C THR A 123 10.45 -23.68 -5.98
N PRO A 124 11.80 -23.63 -6.13
CA PRO A 124 12.47 -22.57 -6.87
C PRO A 124 12.01 -22.43 -8.33
N ASP A 125 11.54 -23.51 -8.94
CA ASP A 125 11.11 -23.58 -10.34
C ASP A 125 9.59 -23.43 -10.55
N MET A 126 8.83 -23.12 -9.48
CA MET A 126 7.36 -23.06 -9.56
C MET A 126 6.81 -22.00 -10.54
N PHE A 127 7.64 -21.08 -10.98
CA PHE A 127 7.32 -20.05 -11.98
C PHE A 127 7.91 -20.33 -13.36
N LEU A 128 8.46 -21.53 -13.58
CA LEU A 128 8.95 -21.99 -14.88
C LEU A 128 7.94 -22.90 -15.56
N ASP A 129 7.91 -22.87 -16.89
CA ASP A 129 7.18 -23.82 -17.70
C ASP A 129 7.96 -25.16 -17.84
N GLU A 130 7.39 -26.13 -18.53
CA GLU A 130 8.00 -27.46 -18.78
C GLU A 130 9.33 -27.38 -19.55
N ASN A 131 9.63 -26.25 -20.23
CA ASN A 131 10.86 -26.00 -20.95
C ASN A 131 11.90 -25.22 -20.12
N GLY A 132 11.59 -24.96 -18.84
CA GLY A 132 12.44 -24.18 -17.94
C GLY A 132 12.43 -22.68 -18.22
N LYS A 133 11.44 -22.17 -18.98
CA LYS A 133 11.28 -20.76 -19.26
C LYS A 133 10.29 -20.12 -18.26
N ALA A 134 10.55 -18.89 -17.85
CA ALA A 134 9.64 -18.17 -16.97
C ALA A 134 8.25 -18.03 -17.60
N ILE A 135 7.22 -18.47 -16.86
CA ILE A 135 5.81 -18.26 -17.20
C ILE A 135 5.55 -16.73 -17.23
N PRO A 136 4.84 -16.19 -18.23
CA PRO A 136 4.53 -14.77 -18.30
C PRO A 136 3.92 -14.22 -17.00
N PHE A 137 4.28 -13.02 -16.61
CA PHE A 137 3.82 -12.42 -15.34
C PHE A 137 2.28 -12.38 -15.25
N SER A 138 1.62 -12.00 -16.35
CA SER A 138 0.16 -11.94 -16.44
C SER A 138 -0.56 -13.28 -16.19
N GLU A 139 0.12 -14.39 -16.44
CA GLU A 139 -0.41 -15.73 -16.18
C GLU A 139 -0.15 -16.19 -14.74
N ARG A 140 1.00 -15.80 -14.16
CA ARG A 140 1.40 -16.19 -12.79
C ARG A 140 0.49 -15.54 -11.74
N VAL A 141 0.15 -14.28 -11.93
CA VAL A 141 -0.49 -13.42 -10.91
C VAL A 141 -1.88 -13.91 -10.46
N THR A 142 -2.57 -14.72 -11.24
CA THR A 142 -3.93 -15.22 -10.95
C THR A 142 -3.97 -16.66 -10.47
N LYS A 143 -2.80 -17.30 -10.30
CA LYS A 143 -2.70 -18.71 -9.87
C LYS A 143 -2.53 -18.85 -8.37
N GLY A 144 -2.92 -19.98 -7.83
CA GLY A 144 -2.68 -20.32 -6.41
C GLY A 144 -1.20 -20.41 -6.05
N THR A 145 -0.31 -20.65 -7.03
CA THR A 145 1.15 -20.59 -6.86
C THR A 145 1.64 -19.18 -6.50
N ALA A 146 0.88 -18.14 -6.83
CA ALA A 146 1.21 -16.77 -6.47
C ALA A 146 0.83 -16.41 -5.02
N VAL A 147 0.01 -17.21 -4.35
CA VAL A 147 -0.56 -16.88 -3.04
C VAL A 147 0.41 -17.26 -1.92
N GLY A 148 0.89 -16.26 -1.20
CA GLY A 148 1.65 -16.45 0.04
C GLY A 148 0.74 -16.64 1.25
N VAL A 149 1.26 -17.30 2.30
CA VAL A 149 0.53 -17.51 3.56
C VAL A 149 0.26 -16.13 4.20
N PRO A 150 -1.01 -15.75 4.43
CA PRO A 150 -1.35 -14.40 4.88
C PRO A 150 -0.89 -14.10 6.32
N GLY A 151 -0.31 -12.92 6.51
CA GLY A 151 0.26 -12.50 7.79
C GLY A 151 -0.44 -11.33 8.50
N THR A 152 -1.19 -10.50 7.77
CA THR A 152 -1.80 -9.26 8.31
C THR A 152 -2.47 -9.47 9.67
N LEU A 153 -3.37 -10.46 9.80
CA LEU A 153 -4.14 -10.66 11.04
C LEU A 153 -3.25 -11.07 12.23
N LYS A 154 -2.18 -11.83 12.00
CA LYS A 154 -1.17 -12.15 13.03
C LYS A 154 -0.37 -10.91 13.45
N GLY A 155 -0.04 -10.04 12.49
CA GLY A 155 0.60 -8.76 12.77
C GLY A 155 -0.25 -7.89 13.69
N LEU A 156 -1.54 -7.76 13.39
CA LEU A 156 -2.50 -7.01 14.21
C LEU A 156 -2.64 -7.59 15.62
N GLU A 157 -2.74 -8.91 15.76
CA GLU A 157 -2.77 -9.60 17.06
C GLU A 157 -1.51 -9.31 17.87
N LYS A 158 -0.34 -9.38 17.22
CA LYS A 158 0.95 -9.13 17.86
C LYS A 158 1.07 -7.69 18.37
N ALA A 159 0.65 -6.72 17.54
CA ALA A 159 0.64 -5.31 17.91
C ALA A 159 -0.28 -5.04 19.12
N LEU A 160 -1.51 -5.56 19.08
CA LEU A 160 -2.45 -5.41 20.20
C LEU A 160 -1.94 -6.04 21.48
N ASN A 161 -1.37 -7.24 21.42
CA ASN A 161 -0.88 -7.94 22.60
C ASN A 161 0.30 -7.22 23.24
N LYS A 162 1.12 -6.49 22.46
CA LYS A 162 2.31 -5.79 22.98
C LYS A 162 1.98 -4.38 23.47
N TRP A 163 1.14 -3.62 22.75
CA TRP A 163 0.92 -2.19 23.02
C TRP A 163 -0.54 -1.77 23.07
N GLY A 164 -1.47 -2.62 22.65
CA GLY A 164 -2.89 -2.26 22.58
C GLY A 164 -3.52 -2.05 23.97
N THR A 165 -4.52 -1.19 24.01
CA THR A 165 -5.33 -0.90 25.22
C THR A 165 -6.77 -1.36 25.06
N ARG A 166 -7.17 -1.73 23.84
CA ARG A 166 -8.52 -2.19 23.49
C ARG A 166 -8.48 -3.63 22.97
N SER A 167 -9.59 -4.33 23.12
CA SER A 167 -9.69 -5.69 22.60
C SER A 167 -9.93 -5.71 21.07
N MET A 168 -9.43 -6.74 20.39
CA MET A 168 -9.75 -7.03 18.98
C MET A 168 -11.26 -6.95 18.72
N LYS A 169 -12.08 -7.47 19.66
CA LYS A 169 -13.56 -7.44 19.61
C LYS A 169 -14.12 -6.02 19.48
N GLN A 170 -13.54 -5.05 20.18
CA GLN A 170 -13.99 -3.65 20.10
C GLN A 170 -13.58 -3.03 18.77
N LEU A 171 -12.34 -3.27 18.32
CA LEU A 171 -11.73 -2.61 17.18
C LEU A 171 -12.26 -3.10 15.82
N ILE A 172 -12.60 -4.39 15.70
CA ILE A 172 -13.16 -4.96 14.46
C ILE A 172 -14.67 -4.63 14.27
N THR A 173 -15.37 -4.27 15.34
CA THR A 173 -16.83 -4.08 15.30
C THR A 173 -17.32 -3.01 14.30
N PRO A 174 -16.68 -1.84 14.16
CA PRO A 174 -17.07 -0.86 13.13
C PRO A 174 -16.99 -1.44 11.73
N SER A 175 -15.94 -2.19 11.42
CA SER A 175 -15.72 -2.79 10.09
C SER A 175 -16.71 -3.91 9.78
N ILE A 176 -17.17 -4.69 10.78
CA ILE A 176 -18.27 -5.64 10.59
C ILE A 176 -19.55 -4.91 10.15
N LYS A 177 -19.85 -3.77 10.79
CA LYS A 177 -21.03 -2.96 10.45
C LYS A 177 -20.89 -2.38 9.03
N LEU A 178 -19.70 -1.89 8.70
CA LEU A 178 -19.40 -1.32 7.37
C LEU A 178 -19.54 -2.39 6.27
N ALA A 179 -18.94 -3.55 6.43
CA ALA A 179 -19.02 -4.65 5.48
C ALA A 179 -20.46 -5.19 5.31
N SER A 180 -21.23 -5.28 6.42
CA SER A 180 -22.60 -5.84 6.37
C SER A 180 -23.65 -4.88 5.85
N LYS A 181 -23.50 -3.57 6.10
CA LYS A 181 -24.44 -2.52 5.62
C LYS A 181 -24.06 -1.94 4.27
N GLY A 182 -22.79 -2.02 3.94
CA GLY A 182 -22.22 -1.43 2.74
C GLY A 182 -21.91 0.06 2.86
N PHE A 183 -21.27 0.56 1.84
CA PHE A 183 -20.92 1.97 1.65
C PHE A 183 -20.91 2.27 0.14
N PRO A 184 -21.16 3.52 -0.29
CA PRO A 184 -21.01 3.90 -1.69
C PRO A 184 -19.53 3.85 -2.08
N ILE A 185 -19.19 3.18 -3.19
CA ILE A 185 -17.82 3.12 -3.67
C ILE A 185 -17.45 4.42 -4.42
N ASP A 186 -16.16 4.74 -4.37
CA ASP A 186 -15.60 5.86 -5.11
C ASP A 186 -15.17 5.44 -6.54
N SER A 187 -14.71 6.42 -7.33
CA SER A 187 -14.18 6.17 -8.67
C SER A 187 -12.96 5.25 -8.67
N VAL A 188 -12.07 5.36 -7.67
CA VAL A 188 -10.84 4.55 -7.57
C VAL A 188 -11.18 3.05 -7.47
N LEU A 189 -12.13 2.69 -6.61
CA LEU A 189 -12.58 1.29 -6.49
C LEU A 189 -13.42 0.87 -7.70
N ALA A 190 -14.27 1.74 -8.24
CA ALA A 190 -15.08 1.44 -9.41
C ALA A 190 -14.21 1.16 -10.64
N ASP A 191 -13.22 1.99 -10.91
CA ASP A 191 -12.26 1.81 -12.00
C ASP A 191 -11.47 0.51 -11.81
N ALA A 192 -10.98 0.24 -10.58
CA ALA A 192 -10.28 -1.01 -10.29
C ALA A 192 -11.16 -2.26 -10.55
N ILE A 193 -12.45 -2.24 -10.19
CA ILE A 193 -13.38 -3.35 -10.48
C ILE A 193 -13.56 -3.51 -11.98
N SER A 194 -13.72 -2.41 -12.71
CA SER A 194 -13.88 -2.42 -14.16
C SER A 194 -12.65 -2.96 -14.88
N ASP A 195 -11.48 -2.47 -14.54
CA ASP A 195 -10.21 -2.84 -15.18
C ASP A 195 -9.82 -4.32 -14.92
N TYR A 196 -10.21 -4.85 -13.76
CA TYR A 196 -9.92 -6.24 -13.37
C TYR A 196 -11.13 -7.15 -13.44
N LYS A 197 -12.19 -6.77 -14.20
CA LYS A 197 -13.42 -7.58 -14.40
C LYS A 197 -13.11 -9.03 -14.75
N ASP A 198 -12.22 -9.26 -15.69
CA ASP A 198 -11.86 -10.62 -16.12
C ASP A 198 -11.25 -11.44 -14.97
N LYS A 199 -10.28 -10.89 -14.25
CA LYS A 199 -9.66 -11.53 -13.07
C LYS A 199 -10.71 -11.91 -12.02
N LEU A 200 -11.66 -11.02 -11.73
CA LEU A 200 -12.69 -11.21 -10.70
C LEU A 200 -13.78 -12.19 -11.14
N SER A 201 -14.06 -12.29 -12.43
CA SER A 201 -15.16 -13.12 -12.98
C SER A 201 -14.95 -14.63 -12.78
N HIS A 202 -13.70 -15.07 -12.61
CA HIS A 202 -13.33 -16.48 -12.50
C HIS A 202 -13.35 -17.02 -11.07
N THR A 203 -13.66 -16.20 -10.07
CA THR A 203 -13.62 -16.58 -8.65
C THR A 203 -14.92 -16.20 -7.93
N ALA A 204 -15.03 -16.51 -6.64
CA ALA A 204 -16.14 -16.06 -5.81
C ALA A 204 -16.22 -14.53 -5.66
N ALA A 205 -15.18 -13.80 -6.07
CA ALA A 205 -15.15 -12.34 -6.07
C ALA A 205 -16.24 -11.73 -6.99
N LYS A 206 -16.62 -12.45 -8.07
CA LYS A 206 -17.70 -12.01 -8.97
C LYS A 206 -19.01 -11.71 -8.25
N ASP A 207 -19.37 -12.52 -7.26
CA ASP A 207 -20.64 -12.37 -6.54
C ASP A 207 -20.69 -11.09 -5.69
N VAL A 208 -19.52 -10.49 -5.42
CA VAL A 208 -19.37 -9.28 -4.60
C VAL A 208 -19.16 -8.05 -5.47
N PHE A 209 -18.26 -8.13 -6.47
CA PHE A 209 -17.82 -6.98 -7.26
C PHE A 209 -18.47 -6.87 -8.64
N LEU A 210 -19.07 -7.96 -9.14
CA LEU A 210 -19.72 -8.03 -10.44
C LEU A 210 -21.17 -8.56 -10.31
N PRO A 211 -22.04 -7.91 -9.50
CA PRO A 211 -23.43 -8.35 -9.40
C PRO A 211 -24.08 -8.37 -10.78
N ASP A 212 -24.83 -9.43 -11.07
CA ASP A 212 -25.45 -9.68 -12.38
C ASP A 212 -24.45 -9.70 -13.56
N GLY A 213 -23.16 -9.95 -13.28
CA GLY A 213 -22.07 -10.02 -14.24
C GLY A 213 -21.49 -8.67 -14.66
N GLU A 214 -21.96 -7.56 -14.10
CA GLU A 214 -21.48 -6.21 -14.42
C GLU A 214 -20.70 -5.58 -13.25
N PRO A 215 -19.60 -4.82 -13.53
CA PRO A 215 -18.83 -4.11 -12.51
C PRO A 215 -19.70 -3.11 -11.73
N LEU A 216 -19.51 -3.06 -10.42
CA LEU A 216 -20.03 -1.96 -9.59
C LEU A 216 -19.43 -0.64 -10.08
N LYS A 217 -20.26 0.41 -10.10
CA LYS A 217 -19.91 1.76 -10.55
C LYS A 217 -19.80 2.72 -9.38
N GLU A 218 -19.14 3.85 -9.59
CA GLU A 218 -19.06 4.92 -8.61
C GLU A 218 -20.47 5.28 -8.06
N GLY A 219 -20.58 5.34 -6.75
CA GLY A 219 -21.82 5.59 -6.03
C GLY A 219 -22.66 4.34 -5.74
N ASP A 220 -22.37 3.20 -6.36
CA ASP A 220 -23.02 1.93 -6.03
C ASP A 220 -22.62 1.48 -4.62
N THR A 221 -23.53 0.79 -3.94
CA THR A 221 -23.28 0.30 -2.58
C THR A 221 -22.59 -1.06 -2.62
N LEU A 222 -21.33 -1.11 -2.18
CA LEU A 222 -20.62 -2.38 -1.98
C LEU A 222 -20.99 -3.00 -0.63
N VAL A 223 -21.56 -4.22 -0.66
CA VAL A 223 -21.92 -5.01 0.53
C VAL A 223 -21.14 -6.31 0.53
N GLN A 224 -20.38 -6.57 1.60
CA GLN A 224 -19.49 -7.73 1.75
C GLN A 224 -19.95 -8.64 2.89
N LYS A 225 -21.09 -9.34 2.68
CA LYS A 225 -21.77 -10.13 3.73
C LYS A 225 -20.88 -11.25 4.29
N ASP A 226 -20.13 -11.95 3.43
CA ASP A 226 -19.30 -13.07 3.88
C ASP A 226 -18.06 -12.57 4.62
N LEU A 227 -17.45 -11.45 4.21
CA LEU A 227 -16.39 -10.80 4.96
C LEU A 227 -16.88 -10.36 6.36
N ALA A 228 -18.12 -9.82 6.46
CA ALA A 228 -18.71 -9.46 7.74
C ALA A 228 -18.90 -10.69 8.66
N LYS A 229 -19.25 -11.86 8.11
CA LYS A 229 -19.32 -13.13 8.87
C LYS A 229 -17.94 -13.57 9.34
N THR A 230 -16.93 -13.48 8.48
CA THR A 230 -15.53 -13.79 8.81
C THR A 230 -15.02 -12.89 9.92
N PHE A 231 -15.24 -11.58 9.82
CA PHE A 231 -14.90 -10.63 10.88
C PHE A 231 -15.67 -10.90 12.18
N THR A 232 -16.92 -11.34 12.08
CA THR A 232 -17.71 -11.75 13.27
C THR A 232 -17.12 -13.00 13.93
N ALA A 233 -16.63 -13.97 13.15
CA ALA A 233 -15.94 -15.13 13.70
C ALA A 233 -14.64 -14.72 14.41
N ILE A 234 -13.84 -13.83 13.82
CA ILE A 234 -12.61 -13.26 14.42
C ILE A 234 -12.95 -12.48 15.70
N LYS A 235 -14.01 -11.69 15.69
CA LYS A 235 -14.49 -10.95 16.88
C LYS A 235 -14.71 -11.83 18.11
N TYR A 236 -15.22 -13.04 17.93
CA TYR A 236 -15.59 -13.92 19.06
C TYR A 236 -14.57 -15.02 19.34
N LYS A 237 -13.81 -15.47 18.35
CA LYS A 237 -12.86 -16.58 18.45
C LYS A 237 -11.38 -16.14 18.37
N GLY A 238 -11.14 -14.82 18.15
CA GLY A 238 -9.80 -14.30 17.90
C GLY A 238 -9.24 -14.79 16.56
N THR A 239 -7.93 -14.66 16.40
CA THR A 239 -7.21 -15.04 15.19
C THR A 239 -7.25 -16.54 14.89
N LYS A 240 -7.55 -17.38 15.90
CA LYS A 240 -7.81 -18.82 15.68
C LYS A 240 -8.92 -19.07 14.66
N ALA A 241 -9.91 -18.17 14.55
CA ALA A 241 -10.96 -18.29 13.54
C ALA A 241 -10.41 -18.30 12.10
N PHE A 242 -9.24 -17.71 11.89
CA PHE A 242 -8.57 -17.60 10.59
C PHE A 242 -7.48 -18.68 10.42
N TYR A 243 -6.61 -18.85 11.42
CA TYR A 243 -5.41 -19.69 11.30
C TYR A 243 -5.62 -21.15 11.72
N ASP A 244 -6.73 -21.50 12.37
CA ASP A 244 -6.96 -22.86 12.88
C ASP A 244 -8.46 -23.23 12.79
N GLY A 245 -8.82 -24.13 11.90
CA GLY A 245 -10.18 -24.64 11.77
C GLY A 245 -10.79 -24.53 10.36
N ALA A 246 -12.10 -24.27 10.29
CA ALA A 246 -12.84 -24.34 9.03
C ALA A 246 -12.36 -23.34 7.96
N PHE A 247 -11.93 -22.15 8.37
CA PHE A 247 -11.41 -21.15 7.42
C PHE A 247 -10.05 -21.58 6.86
N SER A 248 -9.09 -21.97 7.71
CA SER A 248 -7.76 -22.39 7.23
C SER A 248 -7.84 -23.57 6.29
N LYS A 249 -8.74 -24.52 6.57
CA LYS A 249 -9.03 -25.65 5.67
C LYS A 249 -9.53 -25.14 4.32
N LYS A 250 -10.56 -24.28 4.31
CA LYS A 250 -11.14 -23.76 3.05
C LYS A 250 -10.15 -22.88 2.29
N LEU A 251 -9.33 -22.08 2.97
CA LEU A 251 -8.25 -21.31 2.36
C LEU A 251 -7.24 -22.22 1.63
N ALA A 252 -6.74 -23.25 2.33
CA ALA A 252 -5.79 -24.20 1.74
C ALA A 252 -6.39 -24.98 0.56
N GLU A 253 -7.67 -25.41 0.66
CA GLU A 253 -8.40 -26.03 -0.44
C GLU A 253 -8.50 -25.09 -1.64
N THR A 254 -8.93 -23.84 -1.41
CA THR A 254 -9.09 -22.83 -2.47
C THR A 254 -7.76 -22.56 -3.19
N VAL A 255 -6.67 -22.35 -2.44
CA VAL A 255 -5.34 -22.12 -3.06
C VAL A 255 -4.91 -23.31 -3.92
N ARG A 256 -5.17 -24.57 -3.47
CA ARG A 256 -4.85 -25.78 -4.25
C ARG A 256 -5.76 -25.94 -5.48
N GLU A 257 -7.04 -25.58 -5.40
CA GLU A 257 -7.95 -25.56 -6.55
C GLU A 257 -7.43 -24.67 -7.70
N PHE A 258 -6.68 -23.61 -7.35
CA PHE A 258 -6.01 -22.71 -8.31
C PHE A 258 -4.54 -23.07 -8.58
N GLY A 259 -4.10 -24.30 -8.23
CA GLY A 259 -2.77 -24.83 -8.56
C GLY A 259 -1.66 -24.51 -7.57
N GLY A 260 -1.96 -23.92 -6.41
CA GLY A 260 -0.96 -23.66 -5.35
C GLY A 260 -0.69 -24.88 -4.47
N SER A 261 0.32 -24.75 -3.59
CA SER A 261 0.80 -25.84 -2.71
C SER A 261 0.46 -25.64 -1.23
N MET A 262 -0.25 -24.56 -0.86
CA MET A 262 -0.54 -24.21 0.52
C MET A 262 -1.34 -25.30 1.26
N THR A 263 -0.94 -25.59 2.49
CA THR A 263 -1.60 -26.53 3.40
C THR A 263 -2.14 -25.84 4.65
N GLU A 264 -3.04 -26.51 5.37
CA GLU A 264 -3.51 -26.05 6.68
C GLU A 264 -2.36 -25.90 7.68
N LYS A 265 -1.31 -26.72 7.57
CA LYS A 265 -0.10 -26.66 8.41
C LYS A 265 0.66 -25.35 8.21
N ASP A 266 0.80 -24.90 6.95
CA ASP A 266 1.47 -23.63 6.62
C ASP A 266 0.73 -22.45 7.26
N ILE A 267 -0.61 -22.44 7.15
CA ILE A 267 -1.46 -21.41 7.71
C ILE A 267 -1.37 -21.39 9.25
N LYS A 268 -1.52 -22.56 9.88
CA LYS A 268 -1.49 -22.71 11.33
C LYS A 268 -0.16 -22.33 11.95
N ASN A 269 0.94 -22.64 11.28
CA ASN A 269 2.29 -22.41 11.77
C ASN A 269 2.84 -21.02 11.43
N PHE A 270 2.11 -20.22 10.66
CA PHE A 270 2.56 -18.89 10.31
C PHE A 270 2.78 -18.03 11.57
N ASN A 271 3.93 -17.39 11.63
CA ASN A 271 4.30 -16.42 12.66
C ASN A 271 4.87 -15.16 12.03
N VAL A 272 4.64 -14.04 12.70
CA VAL A 272 5.25 -12.75 12.38
C VAL A 272 6.63 -12.66 13.01
N THR A 273 7.55 -11.91 12.38
CA THR A 273 8.80 -11.50 13.03
C THR A 273 8.64 -10.14 13.70
N ILE A 274 9.48 -9.89 14.69
CA ILE A 274 9.61 -8.59 15.33
C ILE A 274 11.06 -8.17 15.13
N ASP A 275 11.23 -7.09 14.39
CA ASP A 275 12.53 -6.63 13.96
C ASP A 275 12.80 -5.23 14.53
N GLU A 276 14.08 -4.89 14.65
CA GLU A 276 14.51 -3.51 14.82
C GLU A 276 14.49 -2.81 13.45
N PRO A 277 14.14 -1.52 13.39
CA PRO A 277 14.27 -0.76 12.15
C PRO A 277 15.74 -0.62 11.78
N ILE A 278 16.01 -0.43 10.48
CA ILE A 278 17.30 0.13 10.09
C ILE A 278 17.28 1.65 10.28
N TRP A 279 18.43 2.15 10.70
CA TRP A 279 18.63 3.55 11.01
C TRP A 279 19.63 4.18 10.05
N GLY A 280 19.43 5.46 9.76
CA GLY A 280 20.36 6.30 9.02
C GLY A 280 20.14 7.77 9.34
N ASP A 281 21.07 8.60 8.90
CA ASP A 281 21.01 10.05 9.14
C ASP A 281 20.91 10.80 7.80
N TYR A 282 20.15 11.89 7.78
CA TYR A 282 20.08 12.80 6.66
C TYR A 282 19.75 14.21 7.14
N GLN A 283 20.59 15.20 6.81
CA GLN A 283 20.37 16.63 7.11
C GLN A 283 19.95 16.91 8.57
N GLY A 284 20.57 16.20 9.53
CA GLY A 284 20.32 16.36 10.98
C GLY A 284 19.05 15.65 11.48
N TYR A 285 18.43 14.82 10.66
CA TYR A 285 17.37 13.90 11.05
C TYR A 285 17.91 12.49 11.18
N HIS A 286 17.49 11.77 12.22
CA HIS A 286 17.70 10.34 12.37
C HIS A 286 16.47 9.61 11.85
N ILE A 287 16.65 8.64 10.96
CA ILE A 287 15.57 8.02 10.17
C ILE A 287 15.46 6.55 10.52
N ALA A 288 14.29 6.13 11.01
CA ALA A 288 13.92 4.74 11.17
C ALA A 288 13.10 4.27 9.97
N THR A 289 13.44 3.11 9.41
CA THR A 289 12.72 2.54 8.27
C THR A 289 12.79 1.02 8.26
N ALA A 290 12.02 0.35 7.37
CA ALA A 290 11.89 -1.10 7.38
C ALA A 290 13.19 -1.82 6.99
N PRO A 291 13.58 -2.89 7.73
CA PRO A 291 14.68 -3.77 7.38
C PRO A 291 14.28 -4.79 6.29
N PRO A 292 15.23 -5.54 5.70
CA PRO A 292 14.89 -6.71 4.89
C PRO A 292 14.01 -7.73 5.65
N PRO A 293 13.09 -8.42 4.95
CA PRO A 293 13.02 -8.59 3.50
C PRO A 293 12.45 -7.38 2.74
N SER A 294 12.13 -6.25 3.40
CA SER A 294 11.91 -5.04 2.65
C SER A 294 13.23 -4.41 2.22
N SER A 295 13.36 -4.17 0.93
CA SER A 295 14.47 -3.39 0.38
C SER A 295 14.26 -1.89 0.59
N GLY A 296 13.03 -1.50 0.94
CA GLY A 296 12.62 -0.10 0.98
C GLY A 296 13.52 0.78 1.81
N GLY A 297 13.76 0.37 3.05
CA GLY A 297 14.58 1.17 3.96
C GLY A 297 16.05 1.28 3.54
N VAL A 298 16.66 0.16 3.13
CA VAL A 298 18.07 0.15 2.71
C VAL A 298 18.29 1.13 1.56
N PHE A 299 17.45 1.03 0.51
CA PHE A 299 17.65 1.84 -0.69
C PHE A 299 17.11 3.27 -0.56
N LEU A 300 16.17 3.52 0.36
CA LEU A 300 15.85 4.88 0.79
C LEU A 300 17.07 5.57 1.41
N LEU A 301 17.71 4.94 2.40
CA LEU A 301 18.89 5.49 3.08
C LEU A 301 20.07 5.62 2.11
N GLN A 302 20.28 4.62 1.24
CA GLN A 302 21.31 4.71 0.20
C GLN A 302 21.09 5.90 -0.72
N MET A 303 19.87 6.12 -1.22
CA MET A 303 19.54 7.25 -2.11
C MET A 303 19.66 8.60 -1.40
N LEU A 304 19.20 8.72 -0.15
CA LEU A 304 19.41 9.94 0.65
C LEU A 304 20.89 10.27 0.79
N ASN A 305 21.71 9.27 1.17
CA ASN A 305 23.16 9.46 1.31
C ASN A 305 23.87 9.73 -0.02
N LEU A 306 23.41 9.16 -1.13
CA LEU A 306 23.96 9.50 -2.47
C LEU A 306 23.71 10.95 -2.83
N LEU A 307 22.55 11.51 -2.44
CA LEU A 307 22.13 12.87 -2.77
C LEU A 307 22.68 13.94 -1.81
N ASP A 308 23.13 13.59 -0.62
CA ASP A 308 23.45 14.53 0.46
C ASP A 308 24.48 15.60 0.06
N ASP A 309 25.53 15.23 -0.66
CA ASP A 309 26.58 16.15 -1.11
C ASP A 309 26.17 17.08 -2.27
N PHE A 310 25.08 16.75 -2.98
CA PHE A 310 24.63 17.54 -4.13
C PHE A 310 23.87 18.80 -3.75
N LYS A 311 23.44 18.94 -2.49
CA LYS A 311 22.68 20.11 -2.01
C LYS A 311 21.55 20.47 -2.98
N LEU A 312 20.55 19.57 -3.09
CA LEU A 312 19.48 19.69 -4.09
C LEU A 312 18.77 21.04 -4.08
N SER A 313 18.65 21.66 -2.91
CA SER A 313 18.01 22.98 -2.72
C SER A 313 18.71 24.14 -3.42
N GLN A 314 19.92 23.95 -3.96
CA GLN A 314 20.54 24.95 -4.85
C GLN A 314 19.90 25.01 -6.24
N TYR A 315 19.12 24.00 -6.62
CA TYR A 315 18.39 23.92 -7.87
C TYR A 315 16.90 24.18 -7.61
N ASP A 316 16.21 24.77 -8.59
CA ASP A 316 14.76 24.91 -8.52
C ASP A 316 14.10 23.53 -8.35
N ILE A 317 13.00 23.48 -7.57
CA ILE A 317 12.30 22.25 -7.22
C ILE A 317 11.83 21.43 -8.44
N ARG A 318 11.58 22.10 -9.57
CA ARG A 318 11.16 21.48 -10.84
C ARG A 318 12.19 21.59 -11.95
N SER A 319 13.44 21.84 -11.60
CA SER A 319 14.54 21.95 -12.57
C SER A 319 14.94 20.56 -13.12
N TRP A 320 15.45 20.54 -14.36
CA TRP A 320 15.99 19.32 -14.94
C TRP A 320 17.20 18.80 -14.15
N GLN A 321 17.96 19.67 -13.50
CA GLN A 321 19.11 19.29 -12.67
C GLN A 321 18.68 18.42 -11.50
N LYS A 322 17.64 18.80 -10.77
CA LYS A 322 17.07 17.97 -9.69
C LYS A 322 16.64 16.61 -10.22
N TYR A 323 15.88 16.60 -11.31
CA TYR A 323 15.38 15.35 -11.87
C TYR A 323 16.49 14.46 -12.45
N GLN A 324 17.57 15.04 -13.00
CA GLN A 324 18.77 14.31 -13.42
C GLN A 324 19.41 13.59 -12.23
N LEU A 325 19.66 14.31 -11.14
CA LEU A 325 20.27 13.75 -9.93
C LEU A 325 19.39 12.64 -9.32
N LEU A 326 18.08 12.84 -9.28
CA LEU A 326 17.13 11.82 -8.83
C LEU A 326 17.18 10.56 -9.72
N ALA A 327 17.14 10.73 -11.04
CA ALA A 327 17.14 9.59 -11.97
C ALA A 327 18.42 8.78 -11.90
N GLU A 328 19.60 9.42 -11.90
CA GLU A 328 20.89 8.74 -11.77
C GLU A 328 21.01 8.01 -10.41
N THR A 329 20.56 8.65 -9.33
CA THR A 329 20.55 8.03 -8.00
C THR A 329 19.66 6.79 -7.96
N MET A 330 18.45 6.88 -8.53
CA MET A 330 17.54 5.73 -8.64
C MET A 330 18.16 4.61 -9.47
N HIS A 331 18.78 4.90 -10.62
CA HIS A 331 19.43 3.89 -11.45
C HIS A 331 20.49 3.10 -10.67
N LEU A 332 21.33 3.77 -9.89
CA LEU A 332 22.38 3.11 -9.11
C LEU A 332 21.76 2.27 -7.97
N ALA A 333 20.82 2.84 -7.22
CA ALA A 333 20.20 2.16 -6.08
C ALA A 333 19.36 0.94 -6.52
N TYR A 334 18.60 1.06 -7.60
CA TYR A 334 17.80 -0.08 -8.10
C TYR A 334 18.68 -1.16 -8.75
N ALA A 335 19.84 -0.82 -9.31
CA ALA A 335 20.81 -1.81 -9.75
C ALA A 335 21.38 -2.62 -8.57
N ASP A 336 21.72 -1.95 -7.47
CA ASP A 336 22.16 -2.62 -6.23
C ASP A 336 21.03 -3.45 -5.62
N ARG A 337 19.79 -2.92 -5.62
CA ARG A 337 18.60 -3.63 -5.14
C ARG A 337 18.39 -4.95 -5.86
N ALA A 338 18.44 -4.93 -7.18
CA ALA A 338 18.24 -6.13 -7.99
C ALA A 338 19.33 -7.19 -7.75
N ALA A 339 20.54 -6.77 -7.39
CA ALA A 339 21.65 -7.68 -7.18
C ALA A 339 21.72 -8.28 -5.78
N PHE A 340 21.27 -7.55 -4.73
CA PHE A 340 21.61 -7.88 -3.35
C PHE A 340 20.44 -8.02 -2.41
N ALA A 341 19.22 -7.60 -2.80
CA ALA A 341 18.09 -7.61 -1.89
C ALA A 341 17.39 -8.99 -1.85
N GLY A 342 17.07 -9.45 -0.65
CA GLY A 342 16.39 -10.72 -0.40
C GLY A 342 16.04 -10.90 1.08
N ASP A 343 15.52 -12.07 1.43
CA ASP A 343 15.17 -12.43 2.81
C ASP A 343 16.44 -12.83 3.59
N PRO A 344 16.83 -12.09 4.65
CA PRO A 344 18.06 -12.36 5.40
C PRO A 344 18.03 -13.66 6.21
N GLU A 345 16.87 -14.31 6.37
CA GLU A 345 16.80 -15.66 6.94
C GLU A 345 17.38 -16.72 5.98
N PHE A 346 17.51 -16.41 4.68
CA PHE A 346 17.89 -17.34 3.61
C PHE A 346 19.15 -16.92 2.86
N VAL A 347 19.40 -15.61 2.74
CA VAL A 347 20.51 -15.09 1.95
C VAL A 347 21.31 -14.04 2.71
N ASN A 348 22.61 -13.98 2.43
CA ASN A 348 23.46 -12.95 2.97
C ASN A 348 23.20 -11.61 2.25
N VAL A 349 22.58 -10.67 2.94
CA VAL A 349 22.35 -9.31 2.41
C VAL A 349 23.45 -8.39 2.92
N PRO A 350 24.22 -7.70 2.04
CA PRO A 350 25.38 -6.89 2.46
C PRO A 350 24.94 -5.51 3.01
N LEU A 351 24.14 -5.48 4.07
CA LEU A 351 23.55 -4.26 4.65
C LEU A 351 24.60 -3.22 5.03
N LYS A 352 25.65 -3.67 5.75
CA LYS A 352 26.70 -2.76 6.21
C LYS A 352 27.50 -2.19 5.03
N GLY A 353 27.76 -3.01 4.01
CA GLY A 353 28.46 -2.58 2.81
C GLY A 353 27.63 -1.61 1.94
N LEU A 354 26.33 -1.90 1.74
CA LEU A 354 25.42 -1.03 0.98
C LEU A 354 25.25 0.37 1.59
N LEU A 355 25.35 0.49 2.92
CA LEU A 355 25.25 1.75 3.66
C LEU A 355 26.61 2.28 4.15
N ASN A 356 27.72 1.65 3.76
CA ASN A 356 29.06 2.11 4.11
C ASN A 356 29.35 3.46 3.45
N PRO A 357 29.84 4.48 4.17
CA PRO A 357 30.14 5.80 3.59
C PRO A 357 31.12 5.77 2.42
N ASP A 358 32.14 4.91 2.46
CA ASP A 358 33.12 4.80 1.35
C ASP A 358 32.48 4.16 0.11
N TYR A 359 31.59 3.16 0.30
CA TYR A 359 30.79 2.60 -0.79
C TYR A 359 29.88 3.66 -1.41
N ILE A 360 29.14 4.41 -0.57
CA ILE A 360 28.27 5.50 -1.02
C ILE A 360 29.08 6.53 -1.83
N ASN A 361 30.25 6.92 -1.34
CA ASN A 361 31.13 7.86 -2.04
C ASN A 361 31.58 7.31 -3.41
N ALA A 362 31.99 6.05 -3.48
CA ALA A 362 32.38 5.41 -4.74
C ALA A 362 31.19 5.37 -5.74
N ARG A 363 29.98 5.10 -5.26
CA ARG A 363 28.75 5.13 -6.09
C ARG A 363 28.40 6.54 -6.54
N ARG A 364 28.50 7.54 -5.65
CA ARG A 364 28.21 8.95 -5.92
C ARG A 364 29.09 9.52 -7.05
N GLN A 365 30.35 9.12 -7.13
CA GLN A 365 31.26 9.54 -8.21
C GLN A 365 30.79 9.11 -9.61
N LEU A 366 29.85 8.17 -9.71
CA LEU A 366 29.26 7.76 -10.99
C LEU A 366 28.09 8.66 -11.43
N ILE A 367 27.64 9.57 -10.57
CA ILE A 367 26.56 10.52 -10.85
C ILE A 367 27.15 11.79 -11.44
N ASP A 368 26.77 12.12 -12.67
CA ASP A 368 27.15 13.34 -13.37
C ASP A 368 25.89 14.14 -13.72
N ILE A 369 25.83 15.38 -13.25
CA ILE A 369 24.68 16.25 -13.50
C ILE A 369 24.47 16.54 -15.00
N ASN A 370 25.51 16.49 -15.80
CA ASN A 370 25.49 16.82 -17.22
C ASN A 370 25.49 15.58 -18.14
N LYS A 371 25.52 14.38 -17.57
CA LYS A 371 25.67 13.15 -18.35
C LYS A 371 24.93 11.97 -17.75
N VAL A 372 24.19 11.26 -18.57
CA VAL A 372 23.49 10.04 -18.18
C VAL A 372 24.42 8.83 -18.16
N ASN A 373 24.41 8.06 -17.09
CA ASN A 373 25.05 6.75 -17.04
C ASN A 373 24.19 5.72 -17.81
N LYS A 374 24.56 5.46 -19.06
CA LYS A 374 23.80 4.58 -19.98
C LYS A 374 23.80 3.10 -19.59
N LYS A 375 24.64 2.69 -18.65
CA LYS A 375 24.79 1.29 -18.21
C LYS A 375 24.97 1.23 -16.69
N PRO A 376 23.96 1.66 -15.91
CA PRO A 376 24.04 1.55 -14.47
C PRO A 376 24.13 0.07 -14.08
N LYS A 377 25.14 -0.26 -13.27
CA LYS A 377 25.36 -1.62 -12.75
C LYS A 377 25.42 -1.58 -11.24
N ALA A 378 25.12 -2.70 -10.62
CA ALA A 378 25.38 -2.91 -9.21
C ALA A 378 26.87 -2.69 -8.90
N GLY A 379 27.15 -2.14 -7.73
CA GLY A 379 28.50 -2.03 -7.21
C GLY A 379 28.97 -3.34 -6.56
N ASP A 380 30.04 -3.23 -5.77
CA ASP A 380 30.51 -4.35 -4.94
C ASP A 380 30.49 -3.94 -3.45
N PRO A 381 29.35 -4.06 -2.76
CA PRO A 381 29.27 -3.75 -1.34
C PRO A 381 30.04 -4.72 -0.44
N TRP A 382 30.37 -5.93 -0.95
CA TRP A 382 31.15 -6.91 -0.23
C TRP A 382 32.61 -6.47 -0.01
N ALA A 383 33.13 -5.59 -0.85
CA ALA A 383 34.45 -4.97 -0.64
C ALA A 383 34.49 -4.05 0.62
N TYR A 384 33.34 -3.70 1.19
CA TYR A 384 33.18 -2.76 2.30
C TYR A 384 32.62 -3.40 3.58
N GLN A 385 32.51 -4.72 3.60
CA GLN A 385 32.16 -5.49 4.80
C GLN A 385 32.70 -6.91 4.72
N GLU A 386 32.76 -7.60 5.86
CA GLU A 386 33.09 -9.02 5.88
C GLU A 386 31.93 -9.89 5.36
N GLY A 387 32.29 -11.04 4.78
CA GLY A 387 31.35 -12.00 4.23
C GLY A 387 31.36 -12.06 2.72
N ALA A 388 30.42 -12.81 2.16
CA ALA A 388 30.24 -12.98 0.72
C ALA A 388 28.77 -13.35 0.40
N ALA A 389 28.37 -13.17 -0.83
CA ALA A 389 27.09 -13.65 -1.34
C ALA A 389 27.03 -15.19 -1.32
N ASN A 390 25.90 -15.75 -0.88
CA ASN A 390 25.59 -17.17 -0.97
C ASN A 390 24.60 -17.47 -2.11
N TYR A 391 24.49 -16.56 -3.07
CA TYR A 391 23.61 -16.61 -4.25
C TYR A 391 24.36 -16.04 -5.48
N LYS A 392 23.74 -16.19 -6.65
CA LYS A 392 24.26 -15.67 -7.93
C LYS A 392 23.49 -14.43 -8.36
N GLN A 393 24.07 -13.64 -9.25
CA GLN A 393 23.31 -12.66 -10.02
C GLN A 393 22.70 -13.35 -11.23
N VAL A 394 21.36 -13.30 -11.33
CA VAL A 394 20.59 -13.94 -12.39
C VAL A 394 19.71 -12.90 -13.06
N GLU A 395 19.75 -12.86 -14.39
CA GLU A 395 18.89 -11.97 -15.16
C GLU A 395 17.44 -12.42 -15.06
N GLN A 396 16.56 -11.48 -14.69
CA GLN A 396 15.13 -11.73 -14.52
C GLN A 396 14.33 -11.19 -15.72
N PRO A 397 13.14 -11.77 -16.01
CA PRO A 397 12.23 -11.20 -17.00
C PRO A 397 11.84 -9.77 -16.66
N THR A 398 11.64 -8.96 -17.70
CA THR A 398 11.27 -7.53 -17.57
C THR A 398 9.77 -7.28 -17.69
N ASP A 399 8.95 -8.33 -17.74
CA ASP A 399 7.49 -8.28 -17.91
C ASP A 399 6.72 -8.04 -16.61
N LYS A 400 7.41 -7.96 -15.46
CA LYS A 400 6.80 -7.73 -14.15
C LYS A 400 6.08 -6.37 -14.12
N GLN A 401 4.81 -6.39 -13.72
CA GLN A 401 4.01 -5.20 -13.47
C GLN A 401 4.16 -4.75 -12.02
N GLU A 402 3.99 -3.44 -11.79
CA GLU A 402 4.07 -2.87 -10.45
C GLU A 402 2.88 -3.32 -9.58
N GLY A 403 3.18 -3.65 -8.33
CA GLY A 403 2.19 -3.93 -7.31
C GLY A 403 1.44 -2.68 -6.85
N GLN A 404 0.34 -2.91 -6.17
CA GLN A 404 -0.45 -1.88 -5.50
C GLN A 404 -0.54 -2.19 -4.00
N THR A 405 -0.72 -1.16 -3.21
CA THR A 405 -0.57 -1.23 -1.75
C THR A 405 -1.41 -0.14 -1.13
N THR A 406 -1.57 -0.14 0.17
CA THR A 406 -2.03 1.03 0.91
C THR A 406 -1.06 1.36 2.05
N HIS A 407 -1.02 2.62 2.43
CA HIS A 407 -0.28 3.10 3.58
C HIS A 407 -1.19 3.94 4.48
N PHE A 408 -0.96 3.89 5.78
CA PHE A 408 -1.58 4.80 6.72
C PHE A 408 -0.67 5.07 7.91
N THR A 409 -0.93 6.20 8.55
CA THR A 409 -0.16 6.63 9.72
C THR A 409 -1.07 7.22 10.80
N VAL A 410 -0.68 7.00 12.05
CA VAL A 410 -1.44 7.41 13.23
C VAL A 410 -0.50 7.95 14.29
N THR A 411 -0.90 9.03 14.94
CA THR A 411 -0.29 9.52 16.18
C THR A 411 -1.37 9.68 17.26
N ASP A 412 -1.03 9.49 18.51
CA ASP A 412 -1.94 9.70 19.64
C ASP A 412 -1.45 10.76 20.62
N ARG A 413 -2.30 11.13 21.56
CA ARG A 413 -1.98 12.10 22.62
C ARG A 413 -0.93 11.63 23.62
N PHE A 414 -0.59 10.34 23.61
CA PHE A 414 0.44 9.76 24.49
C PHE A 414 1.82 9.83 23.84
N GLY A 415 1.88 10.22 22.56
CA GLY A 415 3.11 10.34 21.77
C GLY A 415 3.48 9.09 20.99
N ASN A 416 2.64 8.04 21.03
CA ASN A 416 2.88 6.86 20.20
C ASN A 416 2.64 7.17 18.73
N VAL A 417 3.42 6.53 17.86
CA VAL A 417 3.34 6.69 16.41
C VAL A 417 3.27 5.32 15.74
N VAL A 418 2.38 5.19 14.77
CA VAL A 418 2.31 4.02 13.87
C VAL A 418 2.45 4.49 12.43
N SER A 419 3.34 3.84 11.67
CA SER A 419 3.49 3.98 10.23
C SER A 419 3.36 2.56 9.64
N TYR A 420 2.29 2.29 8.89
CA TYR A 420 1.98 0.94 8.44
C TYR A 420 1.69 0.89 6.94
N THR A 421 2.52 0.11 6.24
CA THR A 421 2.33 -0.23 4.84
C THR A 421 1.86 -1.67 4.73
N THR A 422 0.72 -1.90 4.06
CA THR A 422 0.03 -3.20 4.00
C THR A 422 -0.50 -3.46 2.60
N THR A 423 -0.53 -4.73 2.18
CA THR A 423 -0.78 -5.08 0.78
C THR A 423 -1.41 -6.46 0.62
N ILE A 424 -1.94 -6.70 -0.58
CA ILE A 424 -2.19 -8.02 -1.18
C ILE A 424 -1.44 -8.15 -2.52
N GLU A 425 -0.45 -7.32 -2.77
CA GLU A 425 0.46 -7.10 -3.89
C GLU A 425 -0.19 -6.35 -5.05
N GLN A 426 -0.92 -6.97 -5.96
CA GLN A 426 -1.60 -6.25 -7.05
C GLN A 426 -3.05 -5.90 -6.71
N LEU A 427 -3.69 -5.08 -7.56
CA LEU A 427 -5.13 -4.80 -7.41
C LEU A 427 -5.93 -6.10 -7.38
N PHE A 428 -6.65 -6.32 -6.28
CA PHE A 428 -7.35 -7.56 -5.93
C PHE A 428 -6.44 -8.78 -5.77
N GLY A 429 -5.13 -8.59 -5.53
CA GLY A 429 -4.18 -9.68 -5.36
C GLY A 429 -4.23 -10.69 -6.51
N SER A 430 -4.40 -11.96 -6.19
CA SER A 430 -4.60 -13.03 -7.17
C SER A 430 -5.99 -13.00 -7.85
N GLY A 431 -6.93 -12.17 -7.36
CA GLY A 431 -8.34 -12.23 -7.72
C GLY A 431 -9.09 -13.38 -7.05
N ILE A 432 -8.38 -14.30 -6.41
CA ILE A 432 -8.97 -15.45 -5.71
C ILE A 432 -9.63 -14.99 -4.42
N MET A 433 -10.91 -15.19 -4.28
CA MET A 433 -11.66 -14.98 -3.05
C MET A 433 -12.05 -16.31 -2.43
N VAL A 434 -11.82 -16.48 -1.13
CA VAL A 434 -12.20 -17.71 -0.41
C VAL A 434 -13.74 -17.81 -0.33
N PRO A 435 -14.36 -18.83 -0.98
CA PRO A 435 -15.82 -18.93 -1.05
C PRO A 435 -16.48 -19.02 0.33
N GLY A 436 -17.52 -18.21 0.55
CA GLY A 436 -18.29 -18.15 1.80
C GLY A 436 -17.61 -17.36 2.93
N TYR A 437 -16.38 -16.83 2.69
CA TYR A 437 -15.63 -16.05 3.68
C TYR A 437 -15.33 -14.61 3.22
N GLY A 438 -15.40 -14.32 1.91
CA GLY A 438 -15.24 -12.98 1.38
C GLY A 438 -13.81 -12.40 1.53
N VAL A 439 -12.81 -13.24 1.74
CA VAL A 439 -11.41 -12.85 1.87
C VAL A 439 -10.74 -12.96 0.50
N VAL A 440 -10.28 -11.83 -0.03
CA VAL A 440 -9.45 -11.76 -1.23
C VAL A 440 -8.02 -12.13 -0.87
N LEU A 441 -7.40 -13.01 -1.65
CA LEU A 441 -6.06 -13.53 -1.41
C LEU A 441 -5.00 -12.74 -2.19
N ASN A 442 -3.88 -12.53 -1.54
CA ASN A 442 -2.70 -11.91 -2.12
C ASN A 442 -2.16 -12.71 -3.32
N ASN A 443 -1.29 -12.10 -4.10
CA ASN A 443 -0.43 -12.75 -5.08
C ASN A 443 1.06 -12.41 -4.83
N GLU A 444 1.41 -12.30 -3.57
CA GLU A 444 2.67 -11.78 -3.05
C GLU A 444 3.89 -12.58 -3.49
N LEU A 445 3.73 -13.90 -3.76
CA LEU A 445 4.85 -14.73 -4.20
C LEU A 445 5.35 -14.36 -5.60
N THR A 446 4.60 -13.55 -6.37
CA THR A 446 5.08 -12.99 -7.64
C THR A 446 6.16 -11.91 -7.45
N ASP A 447 6.38 -11.48 -6.21
CA ASP A 447 7.52 -10.64 -5.85
C ASP A 447 8.84 -11.41 -5.80
N PHE A 448 8.83 -12.73 -5.72
CA PHE A 448 10.02 -13.54 -5.95
C PHE A 448 10.51 -13.44 -7.39
N ASP A 449 11.79 -13.74 -7.58
CA ASP A 449 12.39 -13.94 -8.89
C ASP A 449 11.75 -15.13 -9.60
N ALA A 450 11.44 -14.96 -10.88
CA ALA A 450 10.86 -16.04 -11.66
C ALA A 450 11.90 -17.09 -12.07
N VAL A 451 13.14 -16.66 -12.27
CA VAL A 451 14.28 -17.53 -12.60
C VAL A 451 15.10 -17.73 -11.33
N PRO A 452 15.30 -19.00 -10.90
CA PRO A 452 15.98 -19.31 -9.65
C PRO A 452 17.49 -19.05 -9.68
N GLY A 453 18.12 -19.00 -8.49
CA GLY A 453 19.56 -18.82 -8.29
C GLY A 453 19.93 -17.46 -7.74
N GLY A 454 19.04 -16.47 -7.77
CA GLY A 454 19.24 -15.12 -7.23
C GLY A 454 18.98 -15.00 -5.73
N ALA A 455 19.25 -13.82 -5.18
CA ALA A 455 19.00 -13.51 -3.77
C ALA A 455 17.53 -13.67 -3.40
N ASN A 456 16.65 -13.38 -4.34
CA ASN A 456 15.20 -13.41 -4.14
C ASN A 456 14.53 -14.63 -4.83
N GLU A 457 15.24 -15.76 -4.98
CA GLU A 457 14.62 -16.99 -5.48
C GLU A 457 13.58 -17.54 -4.51
N VAL A 458 12.60 -18.29 -5.03
CA VAL A 458 11.60 -18.98 -4.20
C VAL A 458 12.27 -20.07 -3.37
N GLN A 459 11.94 -20.12 -2.09
CA GLN A 459 12.25 -21.24 -1.20
C GLN A 459 11.10 -21.47 -0.21
N PRO A 460 10.89 -22.70 0.30
CA PRO A 460 9.90 -22.98 1.34
C PRO A 460 10.06 -22.06 2.56
N ASN A 461 8.96 -21.51 3.05
CA ASN A 461 8.89 -20.58 4.19
C ASN A 461 9.61 -19.24 4.04
N LYS A 462 10.22 -18.94 2.89
CA LYS A 462 10.88 -17.67 2.60
C LYS A 462 9.85 -16.57 2.35
N ARG A 463 10.20 -15.34 2.75
CA ARG A 463 9.44 -14.12 2.45
C ARG A 463 9.92 -13.55 1.10
N PRO A 464 9.02 -13.18 0.20
CA PRO A 464 9.41 -12.48 -1.03
C PRO A 464 9.90 -11.07 -0.73
N LEU A 465 10.82 -10.58 -1.56
CA LEU A 465 11.33 -9.22 -1.49
C LEU A 465 10.20 -8.19 -1.51
N SER A 466 10.28 -7.17 -0.66
CA SER A 466 9.33 -6.07 -0.61
C SER A 466 9.98 -4.73 -0.95
N SER A 467 9.16 -3.74 -1.32
CA SER A 467 9.56 -2.32 -1.42
C SER A 467 8.84 -1.44 -0.40
N MET A 468 8.04 -2.00 0.50
CA MET A 468 7.30 -1.23 1.51
C MET A 468 8.25 -0.49 2.45
N THR A 469 8.05 0.82 2.59
CA THR A 469 8.98 1.73 3.26
C THR A 469 8.26 2.58 4.31
N PRO A 470 7.60 1.97 5.32
CA PRO A 470 7.12 2.78 6.44
C PRO A 470 8.32 3.45 7.11
N THR A 471 8.22 4.76 7.30
CA THR A 471 9.36 5.58 7.76
C THR A 471 8.92 6.57 8.82
N ILE A 472 9.76 6.76 9.85
CA ILE A 472 9.62 7.79 10.87
C ILE A 472 10.94 8.57 10.95
N LEU A 473 10.88 9.89 10.85
CA LEU A 473 12.01 10.79 11.05
C LEU A 473 11.99 11.31 12.48
N PHE A 474 13.18 11.37 13.08
CA PHE A 474 13.41 11.86 14.43
C PHE A 474 14.32 13.08 14.41
N LYS A 475 14.06 13.99 15.35
CA LYS A 475 14.96 15.10 15.66
C LYS A 475 15.08 15.19 17.18
N ASN A 476 16.31 15.28 17.70
CA ASN A 476 16.57 15.25 19.15
C ASN A 476 15.95 14.01 19.85
N ASN A 477 16.02 12.84 19.22
CA ASN A 477 15.45 11.57 19.68
C ASN A 477 13.92 11.54 19.84
N GLU A 478 13.20 12.47 19.20
CA GLU A 478 11.74 12.52 19.24
C GLU A 478 11.19 12.44 17.81
N PRO A 479 10.12 11.67 17.55
CA PRO A 479 9.53 11.60 16.22
C PRO A 479 8.95 12.94 15.80
N VAL A 480 9.25 13.35 14.57
CA VAL A 480 8.81 14.64 14.00
C VAL A 480 8.04 14.50 12.71
N LEU A 481 8.23 13.39 11.97
CA LEU A 481 7.56 13.19 10.68
C LEU A 481 7.37 11.69 10.41
N THR A 482 6.20 11.30 9.94
CA THR A 482 5.97 9.98 9.36
C THR A 482 5.81 10.11 7.85
N VAL A 483 6.31 9.16 7.08
CA VAL A 483 6.13 9.11 5.63
C VAL A 483 5.98 7.67 5.19
N GLY A 484 5.02 7.40 4.31
CA GLY A 484 4.88 6.12 3.63
C GLY A 484 3.96 6.22 2.43
N SER A 485 4.06 5.27 1.53
CA SER A 485 3.35 5.28 0.25
C SER A 485 3.05 3.85 -0.22
N PRO A 486 1.98 3.62 -0.99
CA PRO A 486 1.83 2.47 -1.87
C PRO A 486 2.57 2.65 -3.19
N GLY A 487 2.56 1.61 -4.06
CA GLY A 487 2.98 1.70 -5.46
C GLY A 487 4.06 0.72 -5.89
N GLY A 488 4.19 -0.46 -5.26
CA GLY A 488 5.22 -1.44 -5.62
C GLY A 488 6.62 -0.85 -5.52
N ALA A 489 7.45 -0.98 -6.54
CA ALA A 489 8.81 -0.44 -6.54
C ALA A 489 8.88 1.10 -6.47
N THR A 490 7.80 1.82 -6.84
CA THR A 490 7.74 3.29 -6.73
C THR A 490 7.62 3.79 -5.30
N ILE A 491 7.29 2.93 -4.33
CA ILE A 491 7.18 3.29 -2.91
C ILE A 491 8.45 4.00 -2.41
N ILE A 492 9.62 3.42 -2.72
CA ILE A 492 10.91 3.93 -2.23
C ILE A 492 11.14 5.35 -2.74
N SER A 493 10.90 5.59 -4.03
CA SER A 493 11.10 6.91 -4.64
C SER A 493 10.05 7.94 -4.20
N SER A 494 8.82 7.51 -3.89
CA SER A 494 7.78 8.39 -3.37
C SER A 494 8.10 8.88 -1.95
N VAL A 495 8.55 7.97 -1.09
CA VAL A 495 9.03 8.31 0.26
C VAL A 495 10.26 9.21 0.19
N LEU A 496 11.25 8.87 -0.66
CA LEU A 496 12.46 9.66 -0.89
C LEU A 496 12.11 11.11 -1.26
N GLN A 497 11.31 11.29 -2.32
CA GLN A 497 11.02 12.64 -2.84
C GLN A 497 10.19 13.47 -1.84
N THR A 498 9.27 12.84 -1.09
CA THR A 498 8.55 13.54 -0.02
C THR A 498 9.48 14.01 1.09
N ILE A 499 10.45 13.17 1.51
CA ILE A 499 11.45 13.55 2.52
C ILE A 499 12.32 14.70 2.00
N LEU A 500 12.82 14.60 0.77
CA LEU A 500 13.63 15.66 0.14
C LEU A 500 12.85 16.98 0.05
N ASN A 501 11.60 16.95 -0.40
CA ASN A 501 10.76 18.11 -0.50
C ASN A 501 10.56 18.79 0.87
N LYS A 502 10.34 17.99 1.92
CA LYS A 502 10.15 18.50 3.29
C LYS A 502 11.44 18.96 3.94
N VAL A 503 12.49 18.15 3.86
CA VAL A 503 13.74 18.39 4.63
C VAL A 503 14.69 19.31 3.88
N GLU A 504 14.92 19.06 2.59
CA GLU A 504 15.91 19.78 1.78
C GLU A 504 15.35 21.12 1.24
N TYR A 505 14.08 21.11 0.77
CA TYR A 505 13.43 22.29 0.22
C TYR A 505 12.57 23.05 1.23
N GLY A 506 12.38 22.54 2.44
CA GLY A 506 11.65 23.23 3.50
C GLY A 506 10.15 23.45 3.22
N MET A 507 9.56 22.69 2.29
CA MET A 507 8.15 22.83 1.89
C MET A 507 7.20 22.56 3.06
N ASP A 508 6.01 23.16 3.04
CA ASP A 508 4.93 22.68 3.92
C ASP A 508 4.57 21.23 3.59
N LEU A 509 3.96 20.51 4.57
CA LEU A 509 3.77 19.07 4.40
C LEU A 509 2.86 18.71 3.22
N LYS A 510 1.77 19.50 2.99
CA LYS A 510 0.88 19.25 1.87
C LYS A 510 1.60 19.42 0.54
N ALA A 511 2.31 20.52 0.37
CA ALA A 511 3.09 20.77 -0.83
C ALA A 511 4.18 19.71 -1.03
N ALA A 512 4.85 19.27 0.04
CA ALA A 512 5.86 18.22 -0.03
C ALA A 512 5.31 16.86 -0.49
N VAL A 513 4.09 16.52 -0.05
CA VAL A 513 3.38 15.28 -0.45
C VAL A 513 2.88 15.34 -1.89
N GLU A 514 2.39 16.50 -2.34
CA GLU A 514 1.77 16.68 -3.66
C GLU A 514 2.73 17.19 -4.75
N GLU A 515 3.99 17.46 -4.42
CA GLU A 515 4.97 17.85 -5.44
C GLU A 515 5.17 16.72 -6.44
N PRO A 516 5.04 17.00 -7.76
CA PRO A 516 5.12 15.98 -8.80
C PRO A 516 6.40 15.16 -8.77
N ARG A 517 6.23 13.85 -8.82
CA ARG A 517 7.29 12.85 -8.70
C ARG A 517 7.74 12.31 -10.05
N ILE A 518 8.97 11.82 -10.08
CA ILE A 518 9.49 10.97 -11.14
C ILE A 518 9.87 9.60 -10.58
N TYR A 519 9.93 8.61 -11.46
CA TYR A 519 10.42 7.29 -11.12
C TYR A 519 11.16 6.67 -12.29
N THR A 520 12.27 6.00 -11.98
CA THR A 520 12.96 5.11 -12.90
C THR A 520 13.72 4.05 -12.11
N ASN A 521 13.65 2.80 -12.55
CA ASN A 521 14.45 1.70 -11.99
C ASN A 521 15.46 1.12 -13.00
N SER A 522 15.42 1.59 -14.24
CA SER A 522 16.28 1.14 -15.33
C SER A 522 16.26 2.11 -16.50
N MET A 523 17.16 1.93 -17.45
CA MET A 523 17.23 2.75 -18.67
C MET A 523 16.02 2.57 -19.62
N THR A 524 15.08 1.71 -19.28
CA THR A 524 13.88 1.41 -20.09
C THR A 524 12.55 1.70 -19.39
N SER A 525 12.59 2.01 -18.08
CA SER A 525 11.40 2.24 -17.27
C SER A 525 11.42 3.64 -16.65
N TYR A 526 10.72 4.58 -17.27
CA TYR A 526 10.60 5.97 -16.83
C TYR A 526 9.14 6.36 -16.66
N ARG A 527 8.81 6.94 -15.51
CA ARG A 527 7.48 7.46 -15.19
C ARG A 527 7.60 8.88 -14.62
N TYR A 528 6.54 9.66 -14.78
CA TYR A 528 6.44 11.00 -14.19
C TYR A 528 4.99 11.36 -13.92
N GLU A 529 4.75 12.21 -12.92
CA GLU A 529 3.43 12.73 -12.60
C GLU A 529 3.11 14.01 -13.37
N LYS A 530 1.81 14.29 -13.50
CA LYS A 530 1.34 15.56 -14.06
C LYS A 530 1.89 16.71 -13.22
N GLY A 531 2.53 17.69 -13.88
CA GLY A 531 3.20 18.83 -13.22
C GLY A 531 4.72 18.81 -13.31
N VAL A 532 5.35 17.67 -13.66
CA VAL A 532 6.76 17.66 -14.09
C VAL A 532 6.88 18.42 -15.40
N PRO A 533 7.68 19.51 -15.49
CA PRO A 533 7.72 20.39 -16.64
C PRO A 533 8.15 19.66 -17.93
N GLU A 534 7.50 19.98 -19.03
CA GLU A 534 7.82 19.40 -20.34
C GLU A 534 9.25 19.74 -20.76
N GLU A 535 9.68 20.99 -20.54
CA GLU A 535 11.05 21.46 -20.84
C GLU A 535 12.11 20.68 -20.05
N ALA A 536 11.85 20.35 -18.77
CA ALA A 536 12.75 19.53 -17.98
C ALA A 536 12.84 18.10 -18.55
N ARG A 537 11.70 17.48 -18.91
CA ARG A 537 11.65 16.15 -19.52
C ARG A 537 12.32 16.14 -20.90
N ALA A 538 12.11 17.16 -21.73
CA ALA A 538 12.75 17.30 -23.02
C ALA A 538 14.29 17.35 -22.86
N LYS A 539 14.77 18.17 -21.89
CA LYS A 539 16.22 18.25 -21.59
C LYS A 539 16.80 16.91 -21.14
N LEU A 540 16.10 16.21 -20.24
CA LEU A 540 16.51 14.88 -19.78
C LEU A 540 16.54 13.85 -20.92
N ASN A 541 15.56 13.89 -21.83
CA ASN A 541 15.52 13.02 -23.01
C ASN A 541 16.66 13.32 -24.00
N GLU A 542 17.04 14.60 -24.21
CA GLU A 542 18.24 14.98 -24.98
C GLU A 542 19.53 14.40 -24.37
N MET A 543 19.59 14.33 -23.02
CA MET A 543 20.73 13.74 -22.32
C MET A 543 20.77 12.21 -22.43
N GLY A 544 19.65 11.55 -22.74
CA GLY A 544 19.57 10.12 -22.96
C GLY A 544 18.61 9.35 -22.05
N HIS A 545 17.87 10.02 -21.17
CA HIS A 545 16.71 9.43 -20.49
C HIS A 545 15.56 9.17 -21.47
N LYS A 546 14.50 8.48 -21.03
CA LYS A 546 13.39 8.08 -21.91
C LYS A 546 12.03 8.34 -21.27
N PHE A 547 11.81 9.55 -20.77
CA PHE A 547 10.49 9.93 -20.26
C PHE A 547 9.47 9.97 -21.40
N GLY A 548 8.35 9.27 -21.21
CA GLY A 548 7.26 9.19 -22.17
C GLY A 548 6.43 10.48 -22.30
N SER A 549 5.35 10.40 -23.03
CA SER A 549 4.43 11.54 -23.29
C SER A 549 3.27 11.61 -22.29
N SER A 550 2.91 10.51 -21.61
CA SER A 550 1.75 10.42 -20.72
C SER A 550 2.18 10.38 -19.25
N PRO A 551 1.65 11.27 -18.41
CA PRO A 551 1.86 11.20 -16.98
C PRO A 551 1.08 10.02 -16.36
N VAL A 552 1.57 9.51 -15.23
CA VAL A 552 0.93 8.48 -14.41
C VAL A 552 1.12 8.83 -12.94
N ASP A 553 0.21 8.40 -12.09
CA ASP A 553 0.36 8.59 -10.65
C ASP A 553 1.50 7.71 -10.10
N ILE A 554 2.31 8.27 -9.22
CA ILE A 554 3.47 7.61 -8.59
C ILE A 554 3.28 7.62 -7.08
N GLY A 555 2.78 6.52 -6.54
CA GLY A 555 2.47 6.41 -5.12
C GLY A 555 1.17 7.11 -4.70
N ASN A 556 0.94 7.14 -3.40
CA ASN A 556 -0.15 7.85 -2.72
C ASN A 556 0.26 8.04 -1.26
N VAL A 557 0.95 9.12 -0.97
CA VAL A 557 1.65 9.33 0.30
C VAL A 557 0.68 9.67 1.42
N GLN A 558 0.85 9.02 2.58
CA GLN A 558 0.21 9.41 3.83
C GLN A 558 1.30 9.86 4.81
N SER A 559 1.13 11.02 5.43
CA SER A 559 2.17 11.62 6.28
C SER A 559 1.57 12.41 7.44
N ILE A 560 2.27 12.43 8.57
CA ILE A 560 1.95 13.28 9.72
C ILE A 560 3.21 14.03 10.15
N LEU A 561 3.14 15.36 10.19
CA LEU A 561 4.10 16.23 10.86
C LEU A 561 3.72 16.37 12.33
N ILE A 562 4.68 16.11 13.21
CA ILE A 562 4.54 16.18 14.66
C ILE A 562 5.27 17.44 15.13
N ASP A 563 4.52 18.50 15.41
CA ASP A 563 5.03 19.75 15.93
C ASP A 563 4.92 19.77 17.46
N ARG A 564 6.02 19.42 18.12
CA ARG A 564 6.05 19.34 19.58
C ARG A 564 6.12 20.72 20.25
N GLU A 565 6.65 21.73 19.56
CA GLU A 565 6.74 23.09 20.10
C GLU A 565 5.34 23.71 20.26
N ASN A 566 4.49 23.49 19.27
CA ASN A 566 3.11 23.96 19.27
C ASN A 566 2.11 22.93 19.80
N GLY A 567 2.55 21.69 20.06
CA GLY A 567 1.71 20.58 20.52
C GLY A 567 0.63 20.22 19.51
N THR A 568 0.97 20.21 18.20
CA THR A 568 0.04 19.93 17.12
C THR A 568 0.55 18.82 16.20
N PHE A 569 -0.40 18.15 15.57
CA PHE A 569 -0.19 17.16 14.51
C PHE A 569 -0.84 17.66 13.23
N THR A 570 -0.07 17.76 12.15
CA THR A 570 -0.62 18.05 10.82
C THR A 570 -0.61 16.77 10.00
N GLY A 571 -1.78 16.24 9.67
CA GLY A 571 -1.93 15.07 8.81
C GLY A 571 -2.17 15.46 7.37
N VAL A 572 -1.60 14.71 6.43
CA VAL A 572 -1.81 14.86 4.99
C VAL A 572 -2.06 13.49 4.36
N ALA A 573 -3.14 13.40 3.59
CA ALA A 573 -3.41 12.33 2.65
C ALA A 573 -3.21 12.86 1.22
N ASP A 574 -2.45 12.15 0.40
CA ASP A 574 -2.19 12.49 -1.00
C ASP A 574 -3.49 12.55 -1.82
N SER A 575 -3.61 13.54 -2.69
CA SER A 575 -4.82 13.81 -3.47
C SER A 575 -5.03 12.86 -4.66
N SER A 576 -4.05 12.02 -4.99
CA SER A 576 -4.17 11.03 -6.08
C SER A 576 -5.23 9.94 -5.83
N ARG A 577 -5.69 9.80 -4.57
CA ARG A 577 -6.85 8.98 -4.17
C ARG A 577 -7.76 9.80 -3.24
N ASN A 578 -8.92 9.25 -2.90
CA ASN A 578 -9.89 9.90 -2.01
C ASN A 578 -9.53 9.81 -0.52
N GLY A 579 -8.25 9.86 -0.18
CA GLY A 579 -7.75 9.78 1.18
C GLY A 579 -8.19 10.95 2.07
N ALA A 580 -8.08 10.77 3.39
CA ALA A 580 -8.39 11.81 4.36
C ALA A 580 -7.42 11.84 5.54
N ALA A 581 -7.13 13.05 6.00
CA ALA A 581 -6.53 13.28 7.31
C ALA A 581 -7.61 13.75 8.30
N ILE A 582 -7.58 13.21 9.53
CA ILE A 582 -8.53 13.60 10.58
C ILE A 582 -7.79 13.84 11.88
N GLY A 583 -7.79 15.11 12.30
CA GLY A 583 -7.26 15.57 13.58
C GLY A 583 -8.23 15.27 14.73
N VAL A 584 -7.68 14.84 15.84
CA VAL A 584 -8.44 14.61 17.07
C VAL A 584 -8.18 15.77 18.02
N ASN A 585 -9.27 16.41 18.42
CA ASN A 585 -9.28 17.47 19.44
C ASN A 585 -10.32 17.09 20.50
N LEU A 586 -9.88 16.74 21.68
CA LEU A 586 -10.77 16.38 22.79
C LEU A 586 -11.26 17.68 23.47
N LYS A 587 -12.54 17.76 23.73
CA LYS A 587 -13.06 18.86 24.57
C LYS A 587 -12.41 18.74 25.96
N LYS A 588 -11.72 19.78 26.40
CA LYS A 588 -11.36 19.86 27.82
C LYS A 588 -12.67 19.83 28.61
N CYS A 589 -12.83 18.83 29.48
CA CYS A 589 -13.89 18.91 30.47
C CYS A 589 -13.58 20.16 31.30
N GLU A 590 -14.39 21.20 31.16
CA GLU A 590 -14.40 22.31 32.13
C GLU A 590 -14.70 21.66 33.49
N LYS A 591 -13.70 21.75 34.40
CA LYS A 591 -13.82 21.25 35.77
C LYS A 591 -14.64 22.24 36.58
#